data_d53babd9f6aaccc39f5326710009e190
#
_entry.id   d53babd9f6aaccc39f5326710009e190
#
_cell.length_a   1.000
_cell.length_b   1.000
_cell.length_c   1.000
_cell.angle_alpha   90.00
_cell.angle_beta   90.00
_cell.angle_gamma   90.00
#
_symmetry.space_group_name_H-M   'P 1'
#
loop_
_entity.id
_entity.type
_entity.pdbx_description
1 polymer ?
#
loop_
_entity_poly.entity_id
_entity_poly.type
_entity_poly.pdbx_seq_one_letter_code
_entity_poly.pdbx_strand_id
1 'polypeptide(L)'
;VSELENMKAGGLLYIDGELRAEACAVAENDSQREIKRVIGLSIAKAVNSLLNISLPWGILTGVRPAKLVSEAWAEGQTTDEIRKTFKEKYLVSDEKLDLMIKVAEEEKKIVEGGIGKTGLYIGIPFCPTRCLYCSFTSYPLKQYSGRVDDYIDALIKEMEYVKPYFENNEIESIYIGGGTPTSLNEKQLEKLLTAVEKCFKIPCEFTVEAGRPDTVTEEKLRILKEHNVSRISINPQTLNESTLRLIGREHSVEMFYNAFEMARKTGHKHINTDIILGLPGEGEAEVTNTMEGLMRLDPESITVHTLAVKRAS
;
A
#
# COMPACT_ATOMS: atom_id res chain seq x y z
N VAL A 1 3.00 31.76 8.06
CA VAL A 1 2.28 32.46 6.98
C VAL A 1 3.12 32.37 5.71
N SER A 2 2.50 32.22 4.56
CA SER A 2 3.18 32.27 3.27
C SER A 2 2.53 33.34 2.38
N GLU A 3 3.34 34.06 1.64
CA GLU A 3 2.93 35.08 0.68
C GLU A 3 3.56 34.76 -0.67
N LEU A 4 2.82 34.99 -1.75
CA LEU A 4 3.30 34.80 -3.11
C LEU A 4 3.13 36.10 -3.90
N GLU A 5 4.22 36.65 -4.37
CA GLU A 5 4.22 37.84 -5.20
C GLU A 5 5.28 37.70 -6.31
N ASN A 6 4.90 37.96 -7.55
CA ASN A 6 5.81 37.93 -8.70
C ASN A 6 6.71 36.69 -8.77
N MET A 7 6.12 35.50 -8.64
CA MET A 7 6.85 34.22 -8.66
C MET A 7 7.77 34.00 -7.42
N LYS A 8 7.75 34.88 -6.45
CA LYS A 8 8.54 34.78 -5.22
C LYS A 8 7.63 34.41 -4.05
N ALA A 9 7.89 33.28 -3.41
CA ALA A 9 7.20 32.86 -2.19
C ALA A 9 7.99 33.30 -0.96
N GLY A 10 7.33 34.03 -0.05
CA GLY A 10 7.84 34.37 1.28
C GLY A 10 7.30 33.42 2.33
N GLY A 11 8.14 32.81 3.14
CA GLY A 11 7.78 32.04 4.34
C GLY A 11 8.06 32.89 5.59
N LEU A 12 7.02 33.21 6.34
CA LEU A 12 7.10 34.05 7.55
C LEU A 12 6.68 33.24 8.76
N LEU A 13 7.54 33.18 9.77
CA LEU A 13 7.29 32.46 11.02
C LEU A 13 7.09 33.45 12.19
N TYR A 14 5.91 33.42 12.77
CA TYR A 14 5.55 34.25 13.93
C TYR A 14 5.43 33.37 15.17
N ILE A 15 5.95 33.87 16.30
CA ILE A 15 5.75 33.29 17.63
C ILE A 15 5.23 34.42 18.53
N ASP A 16 4.11 34.20 19.18
CA ASP A 16 3.44 35.18 20.06
C ASP A 16 3.19 36.56 19.36
N GLY A 17 2.90 36.51 18.04
CA GLY A 17 2.65 37.68 17.21
C GLY A 17 3.89 38.40 16.69
N GLU A 18 5.09 38.02 17.11
CA GLU A 18 6.35 38.62 16.64
C GLU A 18 6.98 37.76 15.51
N LEU A 19 7.45 38.43 14.47
CA LEU A 19 8.19 37.78 13.39
C LEU A 19 9.54 37.27 13.90
N ARG A 20 9.78 35.97 13.85
CA ARG A 20 10.98 35.33 14.36
C ARG A 20 11.92 34.81 13.28
N ALA A 21 11.36 34.44 12.13
CA ALA A 21 12.16 34.02 10.99
C ALA A 21 11.43 34.31 9.68
N GLU A 22 12.21 34.58 8.64
CA GLU A 22 11.72 34.70 7.28
C GLU A 22 12.66 34.01 6.30
N ALA A 23 12.10 33.53 5.20
CA ALA A 23 12.85 32.98 4.10
C ALA A 23 12.06 33.14 2.79
N CYS A 24 12.75 33.11 1.67
CA CYS A 24 12.09 33.18 0.38
C CYS A 24 12.57 32.07 -0.58
N ALA A 25 11.73 31.77 -1.54
CA ALA A 25 12.04 30.90 -2.68
C ALA A 25 11.39 31.46 -3.96
N VAL A 26 12.03 31.24 -5.10
CA VAL A 26 11.54 31.72 -6.39
C VAL A 26 11.11 30.55 -7.24
N ALA A 27 9.93 30.65 -7.86
CA ALA A 27 9.41 29.65 -8.77
C ALA A 27 10.09 29.77 -10.15
N GLU A 28 10.36 28.63 -10.77
CA GLU A 28 10.95 28.55 -12.10
C GLU A 28 9.88 28.74 -13.21
N ASN A 29 8.62 28.48 -12.89
CA ASN A 29 7.47 28.66 -13.76
C ASN A 29 6.19 28.85 -12.93
N ASP A 30 5.07 29.17 -13.56
CA ASP A 30 3.77 29.44 -12.93
C ASP A 30 2.89 28.21 -12.70
N SER A 31 3.42 26.99 -12.90
CA SER A 31 2.66 25.78 -12.66
C SER A 31 2.24 25.65 -11.19
N GLN A 32 1.03 25.15 -10.96
CA GLN A 32 0.53 24.91 -9.59
C GLN A 32 1.47 24.03 -8.74
N ARG A 33 2.15 23.08 -9.37
CA ARG A 33 3.12 22.20 -8.72
C ARG A 33 4.32 23.00 -8.23
N GLU A 34 4.86 23.85 -9.09
CA GLU A 34 6.03 24.66 -8.77
C GLU A 34 5.72 25.72 -7.70
N ILE A 35 4.56 26.39 -7.82
CA ILE A 35 4.11 27.35 -6.81
C ILE A 35 3.96 26.67 -5.43
N LYS A 36 3.33 25.49 -5.34
CA LYS A 36 3.24 24.75 -4.08
C LYS A 36 4.61 24.36 -3.53
N ARG A 37 5.54 23.97 -4.41
CA ARG A 37 6.91 23.63 -4.03
C ARG A 37 7.63 24.81 -3.39
N VAL A 38 7.64 25.97 -4.01
CA VAL A 38 8.36 27.14 -3.49
C VAL A 38 7.74 27.72 -2.23
N ILE A 39 6.41 27.64 -2.08
CA ILE A 39 5.73 27.97 -0.82
C ILE A 39 6.22 27.03 0.29
N GLY A 40 6.20 25.71 0.06
CA GLY A 40 6.72 24.74 1.01
C GLY A 40 8.19 24.97 1.35
N LEU A 41 9.01 25.27 0.34
CA LEU A 41 10.43 25.53 0.49
C LEU A 41 10.71 26.78 1.33
N SER A 42 9.97 27.89 1.10
CA SER A 42 10.13 29.12 1.88
C SER A 42 9.77 28.92 3.35
N ILE A 43 8.67 28.19 3.63
CA ILE A 43 8.26 27.86 5.00
C ILE A 43 9.31 26.96 5.67
N ALA A 44 9.75 25.89 5.00
CA ALA A 44 10.75 24.98 5.56
C ALA A 44 12.08 25.69 5.87
N LYS A 45 12.53 26.57 4.98
CA LYS A 45 13.74 27.37 5.23
C LYS A 45 13.57 28.31 6.41
N ALA A 46 12.42 28.98 6.57
CA ALA A 46 12.15 29.84 7.72
C ALA A 46 12.12 29.05 9.04
N VAL A 47 11.51 27.85 9.05
CA VAL A 47 11.51 26.96 10.21
C VAL A 47 12.92 26.47 10.56
N ASN A 48 13.67 26.02 9.54
CA ASN A 48 15.04 25.55 9.74
C ASN A 48 15.96 26.61 10.31
N SER A 49 15.83 27.86 9.85
CA SER A 49 16.69 28.98 10.33
C SER A 49 16.47 29.29 11.81
N LEU A 50 15.26 29.02 12.34
CA LEU A 50 14.95 29.28 13.75
C LEU A 50 15.20 28.06 14.65
N LEU A 51 14.76 26.87 14.21
CA LEU A 51 14.72 25.69 15.06
C LEU A 51 15.89 24.73 14.83
N ASN A 52 16.70 24.98 13.80
CA ASN A 52 17.78 24.09 13.35
C ASN A 52 17.31 22.62 13.18
N ILE A 53 16.09 22.43 12.65
CA ILE A 53 15.47 21.13 12.42
C ILE A 53 15.61 20.79 10.95
N SER A 54 16.23 19.64 10.65
CA SER A 54 16.23 19.07 9.30
C SER A 54 15.17 17.98 9.21
N LEU A 55 14.19 18.17 8.32
CA LEU A 55 13.22 17.13 8.02
C LEU A 55 13.87 16.13 7.06
N PRO A 56 13.88 14.82 7.38
CA PRO A 56 14.57 13.82 6.54
C PRO A 56 14.07 13.80 5.10
N TRP A 57 12.76 13.98 4.88
CA TRP A 57 12.12 14.07 3.56
C TRP A 57 11.99 15.51 3.03
N GLY A 58 12.50 16.50 3.77
CA GLY A 58 12.37 17.91 3.42
C GLY A 58 10.93 18.34 3.22
N ILE A 59 10.67 18.94 2.07
CA ILE A 59 9.32 19.36 1.65
C ILE A 59 8.67 18.36 0.68
N LEU A 60 9.30 17.22 0.45
CA LEU A 60 8.75 16.20 -0.44
C LEU A 60 7.48 15.61 0.16
N THR A 61 6.39 15.66 -0.61
CA THR A 61 5.10 15.09 -0.22
C THR A 61 4.70 14.00 -1.20
N GLY A 62 4.05 12.97 -0.70
CA GLY A 62 3.59 11.84 -1.49
C GLY A 62 3.95 10.51 -0.85
N VAL A 63 3.40 9.43 -1.42
CA VAL A 63 3.53 8.08 -0.87
C VAL A 63 4.53 7.19 -1.62
N ARG A 64 5.07 7.67 -2.74
CA ARG A 64 6.01 6.90 -3.59
C ARG A 64 7.20 7.75 -4.04
N PRO A 65 8.10 8.11 -3.13
CA PRO A 65 9.24 8.95 -3.47
C PRO A 65 10.17 8.31 -4.53
N ALA A 66 10.37 6.98 -4.49
CA ALA A 66 11.18 6.26 -5.48
C ALA A 66 10.66 6.42 -6.92
N LYS A 67 9.33 6.56 -7.12
CA LYS A 67 8.74 6.81 -8.44
C LYS A 67 9.29 8.08 -9.09
N LEU A 68 9.54 9.12 -8.31
CA LEU A 68 10.11 10.37 -8.82
C LEU A 68 11.53 10.19 -9.34
N VAL A 69 12.29 9.29 -8.74
CA VAL A 69 13.64 8.91 -9.22
C VAL A 69 13.52 8.17 -10.55
N SER A 70 12.60 7.19 -10.65
CA SER A 70 12.37 6.44 -11.88
C SER A 70 11.88 7.33 -13.04
N GLU A 71 11.00 8.30 -12.75
CA GLU A 71 10.54 9.29 -13.72
C GLU A 71 11.71 10.16 -14.22
N ALA A 72 12.57 10.65 -13.32
CA ALA A 72 13.73 11.45 -13.68
C ALA A 72 14.77 10.68 -14.52
N TRP A 73 14.99 9.38 -14.21
CA TRP A 73 15.81 8.53 -15.08
C TRP A 73 15.20 8.33 -16.47
N ALA A 74 13.88 8.17 -16.57
CA ALA A 74 13.19 8.05 -17.85
C ALA A 74 13.28 9.35 -18.68
N GLU A 75 13.41 10.51 -18.02
CA GLU A 75 13.68 11.82 -18.65
C GLU A 75 15.16 12.02 -19.01
N GLY A 76 16.04 11.04 -18.73
CA GLY A 76 17.46 11.06 -19.07
C GLY A 76 18.37 11.72 -18.03
N GLN A 77 17.86 12.04 -16.83
CA GLN A 77 18.68 12.61 -15.77
C GLN A 77 19.62 11.54 -15.17
N THR A 78 20.85 11.95 -14.86
CA THR A 78 21.78 11.11 -14.12
C THR A 78 21.43 11.04 -12.63
N THR A 79 21.91 10.01 -11.94
CA THR A 79 21.72 9.87 -10.49
C THR A 79 22.27 11.06 -9.70
N ASP A 80 23.39 11.67 -10.16
CA ASP A 80 23.98 12.84 -9.50
C ASP A 80 23.10 14.11 -9.70
N GLU A 81 22.52 14.30 -10.87
CA GLU A 81 21.58 15.37 -11.13
C GLU A 81 20.31 15.25 -10.32
N ILE A 82 19.80 14.01 -10.17
CA ILE A 82 18.66 13.68 -9.30
C ILE A 82 18.98 14.02 -7.86
N ARG A 83 20.14 13.57 -7.33
CA ARG A 83 20.59 13.90 -5.98
C ARG A 83 20.63 15.41 -5.76
N LYS A 84 21.26 16.14 -6.67
CA LYS A 84 21.36 17.59 -6.59
C LYS A 84 19.97 18.23 -6.55
N THR A 85 19.09 17.84 -7.47
CA THR A 85 17.74 18.39 -7.57
C THR A 85 16.93 18.16 -6.29
N PHE A 86 16.91 16.94 -5.76
CA PHE A 86 16.13 16.64 -4.56
C PHE A 86 16.70 17.29 -3.30
N LYS A 87 18.02 17.40 -3.20
CA LYS A 87 18.68 18.10 -2.11
C LYS A 87 18.42 19.60 -2.12
N GLU A 88 18.58 20.26 -3.26
CA GLU A 88 18.45 21.71 -3.40
C GLU A 88 16.99 22.17 -3.47
N LYS A 89 16.15 21.48 -4.25
CA LYS A 89 14.77 21.91 -4.49
C LYS A 89 13.77 21.37 -3.47
N TYR A 90 14.06 20.23 -2.84
CA TYR A 90 13.14 19.58 -1.89
C TYR A 90 13.70 19.43 -0.48
N LEU A 91 14.97 19.74 -0.24
CA LEU A 91 15.65 19.61 1.07
C LEU A 91 15.66 18.18 1.61
N VAL A 92 15.65 17.17 0.75
CA VAL A 92 15.73 15.76 1.17
C VAL A 92 17.13 15.45 1.70
N SER A 93 17.22 14.73 2.82
CA SER A 93 18.50 14.33 3.41
C SER A 93 19.23 13.29 2.54
N ASP A 94 20.56 13.23 2.67
CA ASP A 94 21.37 12.26 1.94
C ASP A 94 20.94 10.82 2.23
N GLU A 95 20.62 10.49 3.49
CA GLU A 95 20.11 9.17 3.89
C GLU A 95 18.81 8.78 3.14
N LYS A 96 17.86 9.71 3.03
CA LYS A 96 16.60 9.45 2.32
C LYS A 96 16.76 9.44 0.81
N LEU A 97 17.72 10.19 0.27
CA LEU A 97 18.11 10.10 -1.15
C LEU A 97 18.70 8.74 -1.47
N ASP A 98 19.60 8.23 -0.63
CA ASP A 98 20.17 6.89 -0.80
C ASP A 98 19.07 5.81 -0.77
N LEU A 99 18.13 5.92 0.15
CA LEU A 99 16.98 5.02 0.23
C LEU A 99 16.10 5.11 -1.03
N MET A 100 15.75 6.32 -1.49
CA MET A 100 14.93 6.51 -2.70
C MET A 100 15.57 5.88 -3.92
N ILE A 101 16.87 6.12 -4.13
CA ILE A 101 17.61 5.63 -5.27
C ILE A 101 17.71 4.11 -5.22
N LYS A 102 18.09 3.54 -4.07
CA LYS A 102 18.19 2.08 -3.89
C LYS A 102 16.86 1.38 -4.14
N VAL A 103 15.74 1.93 -3.64
CA VAL A 103 14.41 1.38 -3.89
C VAL A 103 14.06 1.47 -5.37
N ALA A 104 14.32 2.61 -6.03
CA ALA A 104 14.06 2.77 -7.46
C ALA A 104 14.91 1.82 -8.33
N GLU A 105 16.16 1.54 -7.96
CA GLU A 105 17.03 0.57 -8.63
C GLU A 105 16.46 -0.86 -8.56
N GLU A 106 15.96 -1.27 -7.39
CA GLU A 106 15.34 -2.59 -7.23
C GLU A 106 13.99 -2.68 -7.96
N GLU A 107 13.13 -1.64 -7.86
CA GLU A 107 11.87 -1.56 -8.60
C GLU A 107 12.09 -1.64 -10.11
N LYS A 108 13.13 -0.96 -10.63
CA LYS A 108 13.45 -0.94 -12.07
C LYS A 108 13.64 -2.34 -12.65
N LYS A 109 14.36 -3.22 -11.95
CA LYS A 109 14.62 -4.60 -12.38
C LYS A 109 13.31 -5.39 -12.60
N ILE A 110 12.32 -5.16 -11.70
CA ILE A 110 11.02 -5.82 -11.74
C ILE A 110 10.15 -5.21 -12.85
N VAL A 111 10.07 -3.88 -12.89
CA VAL A 111 9.22 -3.14 -13.86
C VAL A 111 9.68 -3.38 -15.29
N GLU A 112 10.99 -3.39 -15.57
CA GLU A 112 11.53 -3.66 -16.91
C GLU A 112 11.15 -5.07 -17.40
N GLY A 113 11.11 -6.06 -16.50
CA GLY A 113 10.66 -7.42 -16.83
C GLY A 113 9.16 -7.52 -17.16
N GLY A 114 8.36 -6.56 -16.70
CA GLY A 114 6.90 -6.50 -16.93
C GLY A 114 6.47 -5.62 -18.12
N ILE A 115 7.41 -4.96 -18.80
CA ILE A 115 7.06 -4.09 -19.93
C ILE A 115 6.40 -4.91 -21.06
N GLY A 116 5.22 -4.46 -21.49
CA GLY A 116 4.42 -5.12 -22.52
C GLY A 116 3.56 -6.27 -22.01
N LYS A 117 3.61 -6.59 -20.71
CA LYS A 117 2.75 -7.59 -20.06
C LYS A 117 1.56 -6.93 -19.35
N THR A 118 0.60 -7.74 -18.96
CA THR A 118 -0.64 -7.26 -18.34
C THR A 118 -0.82 -7.89 -16.96
N GLY A 119 -1.14 -7.07 -15.94
CA GLY A 119 -1.62 -7.55 -14.65
C GLY A 119 -3.14 -7.66 -14.66
N LEU A 120 -3.68 -8.73 -14.05
CA LEU A 120 -5.12 -8.93 -13.86
C LEU A 120 -5.48 -8.74 -12.39
N TYR A 121 -6.37 -7.79 -12.11
CA TYR A 121 -6.94 -7.59 -10.78
C TYR A 121 -8.39 -8.03 -10.74
N ILE A 122 -8.73 -8.92 -9.79
CA ILE A 122 -10.08 -9.42 -9.55
C ILE A 122 -10.53 -8.94 -8.17
N GLY A 123 -11.57 -8.12 -8.13
CA GLY A 123 -12.07 -7.52 -6.89
C GLY A 123 -13.16 -8.36 -6.23
N ILE A 124 -13.01 -8.69 -4.95
CA ILE A 124 -14.06 -9.30 -4.11
C ILE A 124 -14.46 -8.29 -3.03
N PRO A 125 -15.60 -7.60 -3.19
CA PRO A 125 -15.93 -6.46 -2.34
C PRO A 125 -16.60 -6.86 -1.01
N PHE A 126 -16.51 -8.10 -0.60
CA PHE A 126 -17.14 -8.59 0.62
C PHE A 126 -16.15 -8.71 1.78
N CYS A 127 -16.62 -8.38 2.98
CA CYS A 127 -15.91 -8.57 4.25
C CYS A 127 -16.85 -9.14 5.30
N PRO A 128 -16.34 -9.85 6.32
CA PRO A 128 -17.18 -10.24 7.47
C PRO A 128 -17.81 -9.00 8.13
N THR A 129 -16.99 -8.00 8.43
CA THR A 129 -17.37 -6.69 8.97
C THR A 129 -16.52 -5.60 8.33
N ARG A 130 -16.97 -4.36 8.38
CA ARG A 130 -16.18 -3.21 7.89
C ARG A 130 -15.32 -2.65 9.02
N CYS A 131 -14.01 -2.61 8.81
CA CYS A 131 -13.08 -1.96 9.74
C CYS A 131 -13.25 -0.44 9.72
N LEU A 132 -13.10 0.23 10.86
CA LEU A 132 -13.35 1.67 11.00
C LEU A 132 -12.43 2.56 10.16
N TYR A 133 -11.21 2.10 9.88
CA TYR A 133 -10.22 2.83 9.07
C TYR A 133 -10.34 2.56 7.56
N CYS A 134 -11.17 1.57 7.15
CA CYS A 134 -11.15 1.07 5.77
C CYS A 134 -11.87 2.02 4.80
N SER A 135 -11.14 2.47 3.80
CA SER A 135 -11.66 3.28 2.70
C SER A 135 -11.90 2.49 1.40
N PHE A 136 -11.64 1.19 1.41
CA PHE A 136 -11.90 0.33 0.26
C PHE A 136 -13.40 0.00 0.15
N THR A 137 -13.82 -0.39 -1.06
CA THR A 137 -15.16 -0.91 -1.28
C THR A 137 -15.31 -2.23 -0.51
N SER A 138 -16.09 -2.21 0.56
CA SER A 138 -16.34 -3.38 1.38
C SER A 138 -17.78 -3.42 1.84
N TYR A 139 -18.47 -4.53 1.50
CA TYR A 139 -19.84 -4.81 1.86
C TYR A 139 -19.89 -5.90 2.94
N PRO A 140 -20.41 -5.60 4.15
CA PRO A 140 -20.51 -6.57 5.22
C PRO A 140 -21.38 -7.78 4.84
N LEU A 141 -20.87 -8.99 5.00
CA LEU A 141 -21.61 -10.22 4.67
C LEU A 141 -22.93 -10.35 5.42
N LYS A 142 -23.01 -9.82 6.65
CA LYS A 142 -24.27 -9.78 7.41
C LYS A 142 -25.45 -9.15 6.64
N GLN A 143 -25.15 -8.20 5.74
CA GLN A 143 -26.17 -7.48 4.94
C GLN A 143 -26.24 -7.98 3.50
N TYR A 144 -25.16 -8.52 2.96
CA TYR A 144 -25.01 -8.81 1.53
C TYR A 144 -24.76 -10.29 1.20
N SER A 145 -24.87 -11.21 2.19
CA SER A 145 -24.63 -12.65 1.95
C SER A 145 -25.49 -13.24 0.82
N GLY A 146 -26.74 -12.80 0.68
CA GLY A 146 -27.63 -13.24 -0.39
C GLY A 146 -27.27 -12.70 -1.79
N ARG A 147 -26.26 -11.84 -1.91
CA ARG A 147 -25.79 -11.29 -3.20
C ARG A 147 -24.46 -11.86 -3.67
N VAL A 148 -23.79 -12.66 -2.85
CA VAL A 148 -22.46 -13.16 -3.15
C VAL A 148 -22.45 -14.04 -4.38
N ASP A 149 -23.40 -14.98 -4.49
CA ASP A 149 -23.48 -15.89 -5.64
C ASP A 149 -23.78 -15.14 -6.95
N ASP A 150 -24.75 -14.20 -6.92
CA ASP A 150 -25.06 -13.33 -8.06
C ASP A 150 -23.84 -12.53 -8.52
N TYR A 151 -23.07 -12.01 -7.55
CA TYR A 151 -21.84 -11.28 -7.83
C TYR A 151 -20.79 -12.15 -8.49
N ILE A 152 -20.55 -13.36 -7.98
CA ILE A 152 -19.58 -14.30 -8.56
C ILE A 152 -20.02 -14.68 -9.99
N ASP A 153 -21.31 -14.92 -10.23
CA ASP A 153 -21.84 -15.24 -11.55
C ASP A 153 -21.66 -14.08 -12.54
N ALA A 154 -21.86 -12.84 -12.08
CA ALA A 154 -21.61 -11.65 -12.89
C ALA A 154 -20.11 -11.48 -13.19
N LEU A 155 -19.25 -11.68 -12.19
CA LEU A 155 -17.80 -11.60 -12.33
C LEU A 155 -17.25 -12.66 -13.31
N ILE A 156 -17.79 -13.88 -13.27
CA ILE A 156 -17.43 -14.94 -14.22
C ILE A 156 -17.81 -14.54 -15.65
N LYS A 157 -18.99 -13.97 -15.86
CA LYS A 157 -19.39 -13.46 -17.17
C LYS A 157 -18.47 -12.35 -17.67
N GLU A 158 -18.04 -11.45 -16.77
CA GLU A 158 -17.08 -10.41 -17.10
C GLU A 158 -15.73 -11.00 -17.49
N MET A 159 -15.23 -12.00 -16.76
CA MET A 159 -14.00 -12.71 -17.12
C MET A 159 -14.10 -13.41 -18.49
N GLU A 160 -15.22 -14.08 -18.78
CA GLU A 160 -15.48 -14.70 -20.08
C GLU A 160 -15.51 -13.66 -21.21
N TYR A 161 -16.11 -12.49 -20.96
CA TYR A 161 -16.18 -11.40 -21.93
C TYR A 161 -14.80 -10.81 -22.25
N VAL A 162 -13.94 -10.63 -21.25
CA VAL A 162 -12.59 -10.05 -21.47
C VAL A 162 -11.54 -11.09 -21.88
N LYS A 163 -11.82 -12.39 -21.76
CA LYS A 163 -10.89 -13.48 -22.09
C LYS A 163 -10.20 -13.30 -23.45
N PRO A 164 -10.89 -12.97 -24.57
CA PRO A 164 -10.24 -12.82 -25.86
C PRO A 164 -9.14 -11.76 -25.90
N TYR A 165 -9.24 -10.72 -25.06
CA TYR A 165 -8.20 -9.71 -24.93
C TYR A 165 -6.89 -10.30 -24.41
N PHE A 166 -6.97 -11.29 -23.53
CA PHE A 166 -5.81 -11.93 -22.90
C PHE A 166 -5.21 -13.08 -23.72
N GLU A 167 -5.87 -13.54 -24.78
CA GLU A 167 -5.33 -14.59 -25.65
C GLU A 167 -4.02 -14.19 -26.35
N ASN A 168 -3.85 -12.89 -26.62
CA ASN A 168 -2.67 -12.32 -27.28
C ASN A 168 -1.81 -11.46 -26.35
N ASN A 169 -2.17 -11.34 -25.07
CA ASN A 169 -1.45 -10.55 -24.08
C ASN A 169 -0.92 -11.46 -22.97
N GLU A 170 0.36 -11.42 -22.71
CA GLU A 170 0.96 -12.17 -21.60
C GLU A 170 0.48 -11.59 -20.26
N ILE A 171 -0.10 -12.45 -19.43
CA ILE A 171 -0.44 -12.10 -18.05
C ILE A 171 0.80 -12.31 -17.18
N GLU A 172 1.30 -11.25 -16.58
CA GLU A 172 2.44 -11.31 -15.67
C GLU A 172 2.02 -11.70 -14.26
N SER A 173 0.90 -11.16 -13.80
CA SER A 173 0.39 -11.42 -12.45
C SER A 173 -1.14 -11.43 -12.41
N ILE A 174 -1.68 -12.26 -11.52
CA ILE A 174 -3.09 -12.24 -11.14
C ILE A 174 -3.17 -11.90 -9.66
N TYR A 175 -4.03 -10.95 -9.32
CA TYR A 175 -4.26 -10.52 -7.95
C TYR A 175 -5.75 -10.52 -7.63
N ILE A 176 -6.15 -11.35 -6.66
CA ILE A 176 -7.53 -11.36 -6.12
C ILE A 176 -7.51 -10.64 -4.77
N GLY A 177 -8.18 -9.50 -4.71
CA GLY A 177 -8.16 -8.63 -3.53
C GLY A 177 -9.45 -7.84 -3.37
N GLY A 178 -9.38 -6.71 -2.66
CA GLY A 178 -10.49 -5.77 -2.46
C GLY A 178 -10.97 -5.70 -1.03
N GLY A 179 -12.08 -6.35 -0.70
CA GLY A 179 -12.55 -6.51 0.68
C GLY A 179 -11.78 -7.62 1.38
N THR A 180 -12.27 -8.85 1.26
CA THR A 180 -11.60 -10.04 1.78
C THR A 180 -11.99 -11.25 0.93
N PRO A 181 -11.19 -11.69 -0.02
CA PRO A 181 -11.50 -12.85 -0.88
C PRO A 181 -11.86 -14.12 -0.13
N THR A 182 -11.19 -14.38 1.00
CA THR A 182 -11.50 -15.54 1.87
C THR A 182 -12.79 -15.37 2.69
N SER A 183 -13.51 -14.27 2.55
CA SER A 183 -14.89 -14.15 3.04
C SER A 183 -15.88 -14.99 2.24
N LEU A 184 -15.53 -15.39 1.02
CA LEU A 184 -16.25 -16.39 0.25
C LEU A 184 -16.21 -17.74 0.97
N ASN A 185 -17.30 -18.52 0.87
CA ASN A 185 -17.26 -19.90 1.34
C ASN A 185 -16.44 -20.80 0.37
N GLU A 186 -16.16 -22.01 0.78
CA GLU A 186 -15.31 -22.95 0.05
C GLU A 186 -15.82 -23.19 -1.39
N LYS A 187 -17.13 -23.39 -1.56
CA LYS A 187 -17.74 -23.61 -2.88
C LYS A 187 -17.66 -22.38 -3.78
N GLN A 188 -17.84 -21.20 -3.21
CA GLN A 188 -17.74 -19.92 -3.91
C GLN A 188 -16.31 -19.63 -4.34
N LEU A 189 -15.34 -19.90 -3.47
CA LEU A 189 -13.91 -19.73 -3.73
C LEU A 189 -13.46 -20.69 -4.84
N GLU A 190 -13.82 -21.97 -4.76
CA GLU A 190 -13.56 -23.00 -5.76
C GLU A 190 -14.14 -22.61 -7.12
N LYS A 191 -15.42 -22.16 -7.15
CA LYS A 191 -16.10 -21.72 -8.37
C LYS A 191 -15.37 -20.56 -9.04
N LEU A 192 -14.93 -19.57 -8.24
CA LEU A 192 -14.18 -18.41 -8.72
C LEU A 192 -12.83 -18.83 -9.32
N LEU A 193 -12.04 -19.60 -8.58
CA LEU A 193 -10.70 -20.02 -9.01
C LEU A 193 -10.75 -20.93 -10.26
N THR A 194 -11.70 -21.85 -10.29
CA THR A 194 -11.95 -22.66 -11.50
C THR A 194 -12.27 -21.78 -12.73
N ALA A 195 -13.05 -20.71 -12.56
CA ALA A 195 -13.35 -19.80 -13.65
C ALA A 195 -12.12 -18.99 -14.07
N VAL A 196 -11.27 -18.58 -13.14
CA VAL A 196 -9.99 -17.92 -13.45
C VAL A 196 -9.12 -18.83 -14.32
N GLU A 197 -8.93 -20.08 -13.94
CA GLU A 197 -8.13 -21.06 -14.71
C GLU A 197 -8.70 -21.35 -16.10
N LYS A 198 -10.04 -21.35 -16.26
CA LYS A 198 -10.69 -21.52 -17.56
C LYS A 198 -10.54 -20.30 -18.48
N CYS A 199 -10.48 -19.12 -17.90
CA CYS A 199 -10.44 -17.88 -18.67
C CYS A 199 -9.01 -17.42 -18.97
N PHE A 200 -8.06 -17.68 -18.06
CA PHE A 200 -6.73 -17.09 -18.11
C PHE A 200 -5.64 -18.13 -17.91
N LYS A 201 -4.50 -17.91 -18.56
CA LYS A 201 -3.28 -18.67 -18.28
C LYS A 201 -2.71 -18.21 -16.94
N ILE A 202 -2.59 -19.13 -16.00
CA ILE A 202 -2.06 -18.81 -14.68
C ILE A 202 -0.57 -18.43 -14.76
N PRO A 203 -0.17 -17.22 -14.35
CA PRO A 203 1.22 -16.78 -14.33
C PRO A 203 1.96 -17.33 -13.11
N CYS A 204 3.28 -17.07 -13.03
CA CYS A 204 4.08 -17.44 -11.87
C CYS A 204 3.64 -16.68 -10.59
N GLU A 205 3.17 -15.43 -10.72
CA GLU A 205 2.64 -14.66 -9.61
C GLU A 205 1.12 -14.66 -9.62
N PHE A 206 0.54 -15.44 -8.72
CA PHE A 206 -0.89 -15.46 -8.45
C PHE A 206 -1.13 -15.23 -6.98
N THR A 207 -1.61 -14.05 -6.63
CA THR A 207 -1.83 -13.60 -5.25
C THR A 207 -3.31 -13.60 -4.90
N VAL A 208 -3.64 -14.09 -3.70
CA VAL A 208 -4.98 -13.98 -3.10
C VAL A 208 -4.87 -13.38 -1.70
N GLU A 209 -5.64 -12.33 -1.45
CA GLU A 209 -5.75 -11.75 -0.11
C GLU A 209 -6.60 -12.64 0.82
N ALA A 210 -5.95 -13.35 1.73
CA ALA A 210 -6.59 -13.94 2.90
C ALA A 210 -6.52 -12.94 4.08
N GLY A 211 -6.88 -11.69 3.79
CA GLY A 211 -6.56 -10.50 4.58
C GLY A 211 -7.15 -10.44 5.99
N ARG A 212 -8.10 -11.31 6.31
CA ARG A 212 -8.73 -11.41 7.63
C ARG A 212 -8.51 -12.80 8.23
N PRO A 213 -7.75 -12.95 9.32
CA PRO A 213 -7.51 -14.24 9.99
C PRO A 213 -8.78 -15.02 10.32
N ASP A 214 -9.85 -14.33 10.73
CA ASP A 214 -11.16 -14.90 11.05
C ASP A 214 -11.91 -15.51 9.85
N THR A 215 -11.40 -15.34 8.62
CA THR A 215 -12.00 -15.92 7.40
C THR A 215 -11.19 -17.10 6.84
N VAL A 216 -10.04 -17.38 7.42
CA VAL A 216 -9.12 -18.43 6.96
C VAL A 216 -9.53 -19.78 7.55
N THR A 217 -9.72 -20.78 6.69
CA THR A 217 -9.93 -22.18 7.06
C THR A 217 -8.90 -23.06 6.34
N GLU A 218 -8.60 -24.23 6.90
CA GLU A 218 -7.68 -25.18 6.27
C GLU A 218 -8.15 -25.59 4.88
N GLU A 219 -9.45 -25.78 4.70
CA GLU A 219 -10.06 -26.14 3.42
C GLU A 219 -9.88 -25.03 2.38
N LYS A 220 -10.09 -23.77 2.75
CA LYS A 220 -9.83 -22.63 1.83
C LYS A 220 -8.37 -22.53 1.45
N LEU A 221 -7.46 -22.71 2.40
CA LEU A 221 -6.02 -22.72 2.12
C LEU A 221 -5.64 -23.85 1.17
N ARG A 222 -6.25 -25.07 1.34
CA ARG A 222 -6.05 -26.18 0.44
C ARG A 222 -6.56 -25.86 -0.96
N ILE A 223 -7.76 -25.29 -1.10
CA ILE A 223 -8.32 -24.84 -2.39
C ILE A 223 -7.36 -23.84 -3.06
N LEU A 224 -6.91 -22.81 -2.34
CA LEU A 224 -5.95 -21.85 -2.90
C LEU A 224 -4.68 -22.54 -3.42
N LYS A 225 -4.19 -23.53 -2.70
CA LYS A 225 -2.99 -24.28 -3.07
C LYS A 225 -3.20 -25.15 -4.31
N GLU A 226 -4.33 -25.84 -4.40
CA GLU A 226 -4.73 -26.68 -5.54
C GLU A 226 -4.88 -25.88 -6.82
N HIS A 227 -5.32 -24.62 -6.73
CA HIS A 227 -5.42 -23.68 -7.85
C HIS A 227 -4.14 -22.86 -8.11
N ASN A 228 -2.98 -23.35 -7.67
CA ASN A 228 -1.68 -22.74 -7.95
C ASN A 228 -1.52 -21.29 -7.45
N VAL A 229 -2.26 -20.89 -6.42
CA VAL A 229 -2.04 -19.59 -5.78
C VAL A 229 -0.65 -19.60 -5.16
N SER A 230 0.24 -18.76 -5.71
CA SER A 230 1.66 -18.73 -5.33
C SER A 230 1.90 -17.89 -4.09
N ARG A 231 1.06 -16.88 -3.83
CA ARG A 231 1.19 -15.93 -2.72
C ARG A 231 -0.14 -15.68 -2.05
N ILE A 232 -0.15 -15.63 -0.74
CA ILE A 232 -1.30 -15.18 0.06
C ILE A 232 -0.90 -14.06 1.00
N SER A 233 -1.87 -13.26 1.47
CA SER A 233 -1.62 -12.31 2.55
C SER A 233 -2.54 -12.59 3.74
N ILE A 234 -1.97 -12.66 4.94
CA ILE A 234 -2.70 -12.81 6.21
C ILE A 234 -2.35 -11.62 7.08
N ASN A 235 -3.30 -10.71 7.30
CA ASN A 235 -3.04 -9.35 7.75
C ASN A 235 -3.50 -9.13 9.19
N PRO A 236 -2.59 -9.11 10.19
CA PRO A 236 -2.96 -8.79 11.58
C PRO A 236 -3.30 -7.31 11.76
N GLN A 237 -2.68 -6.41 11.02
CA GLN A 237 -2.63 -4.96 11.17
C GLN A 237 -1.87 -4.49 12.41
N THR A 238 -2.04 -5.17 13.53
CA THR A 238 -1.31 -5.04 14.80
C THR A 238 -1.44 -6.34 15.59
N LEU A 239 -0.52 -6.59 16.49
CA LEU A 239 -0.61 -7.68 17.48
C LEU A 239 -1.07 -7.18 18.86
N ASN A 240 -1.85 -6.10 18.89
CA ASN A 240 -2.41 -5.52 20.10
C ASN A 240 -3.93 -5.73 20.14
N GLU A 241 -4.39 -6.60 21.04
CA GLU A 241 -5.81 -6.96 21.18
C GLU A 241 -6.73 -5.76 21.44
N SER A 242 -6.28 -4.79 22.23
CA SER A 242 -7.09 -3.60 22.53
C SER A 242 -7.27 -2.73 21.29
N THR A 243 -6.23 -2.59 20.49
CA THR A 243 -6.25 -1.83 19.23
C THR A 243 -7.11 -2.54 18.18
N LEU A 244 -7.01 -3.87 18.03
CA LEU A 244 -7.87 -4.63 17.12
C LEU A 244 -9.35 -4.38 17.40
N ARG A 245 -9.77 -4.43 18.66
CA ARG A 245 -11.15 -4.09 19.06
C ARG A 245 -11.51 -2.64 18.75
N LEU A 246 -10.59 -1.70 19.02
CA LEU A 246 -10.81 -0.27 18.78
C LEU A 246 -11.01 0.05 17.29
N ILE A 247 -10.30 -0.62 16.40
CA ILE A 247 -10.42 -0.42 14.94
C ILE A 247 -11.51 -1.27 14.28
N GLY A 248 -12.30 -2.00 15.06
CA GLY A 248 -13.43 -2.80 14.57
C GLY A 248 -13.01 -4.10 13.86
N ARG A 249 -11.88 -4.69 14.25
CA ARG A 249 -11.49 -6.04 13.81
C ARG A 249 -11.90 -7.07 14.86
N GLU A 250 -12.61 -8.10 14.40
CA GLU A 250 -13.15 -9.13 15.29
C GLU A 250 -12.19 -10.31 15.54
N HIS A 251 -11.12 -10.44 14.74
CA HIS A 251 -10.13 -11.48 14.99
C HIS A 251 -9.23 -11.14 16.19
N SER A 252 -8.78 -12.18 16.88
CA SER A 252 -7.77 -12.07 17.93
C SER A 252 -6.36 -12.27 17.39
N VAL A 253 -5.36 -11.89 18.19
CA VAL A 253 -3.94 -12.17 17.89
C VAL A 253 -3.71 -13.68 17.78
N GLU A 254 -4.35 -14.50 18.62
CA GLU A 254 -4.27 -15.96 18.55
C GLU A 254 -4.82 -16.48 17.21
N MET A 255 -5.96 -15.97 16.73
CA MET A 255 -6.51 -16.33 15.42
C MET A 255 -5.53 -16.03 14.28
N PHE A 256 -4.79 -14.93 14.37
CA PHE A 256 -3.77 -14.61 13.39
C PHE A 256 -2.63 -15.63 13.39
N TYR A 257 -2.07 -15.96 14.55
CA TYR A 257 -1.02 -16.99 14.65
C TYR A 257 -1.50 -18.33 14.13
N ASN A 258 -2.70 -18.76 14.51
CA ASN A 258 -3.28 -20.02 14.04
C ASN A 258 -3.49 -20.04 12.51
N ALA A 259 -3.98 -18.94 11.91
CA ALA A 259 -4.15 -18.84 10.48
C ALA A 259 -2.80 -18.89 9.74
N PHE A 260 -1.78 -18.23 10.27
CA PHE A 260 -0.44 -18.25 9.69
C PHE A 260 0.21 -19.63 9.74
N GLU A 261 0.16 -20.30 10.90
CA GLU A 261 0.66 -21.68 11.05
C GLU A 261 -0.09 -22.66 10.14
N MET A 262 -1.42 -22.52 10.04
CA MET A 262 -2.25 -23.34 9.16
C MET A 262 -1.83 -23.16 7.70
N ALA A 263 -1.56 -21.93 7.28
CA ALA A 263 -1.07 -21.65 5.94
C ALA A 263 0.31 -22.29 5.68
N ARG A 264 1.21 -22.26 6.63
CA ARG A 264 2.50 -22.97 6.54
C ARG A 264 2.32 -24.49 6.44
N LYS A 265 1.46 -25.08 7.27
CA LYS A 265 1.16 -26.52 7.26
C LYS A 265 0.52 -26.98 5.93
N THR A 266 -0.32 -26.15 5.32
CA THR A 266 -0.89 -26.42 3.98
C THR A 266 0.09 -26.17 2.82
N GLY A 267 1.31 -25.73 3.11
CA GLY A 267 2.40 -25.61 2.13
C GLY A 267 2.46 -24.29 1.39
N HIS A 268 1.82 -23.22 1.89
CA HIS A 268 2.02 -21.87 1.37
C HIS A 268 3.41 -21.36 1.75
N LYS A 269 4.23 -21.05 0.73
CA LYS A 269 5.63 -20.63 0.89
C LYS A 269 5.79 -19.12 0.90
N HIS A 270 4.90 -18.39 0.25
CA HIS A 270 4.95 -16.93 0.17
C HIS A 270 3.75 -16.35 0.90
N ILE A 271 3.97 -15.94 2.14
CA ILE A 271 2.97 -15.29 2.99
C ILE A 271 3.41 -13.84 3.24
N ASN A 272 2.55 -12.91 2.85
CA ASN A 272 2.69 -11.50 3.21
C ASN A 272 1.87 -11.19 4.45
N THR A 273 2.32 -10.26 5.27
CA THR A 273 1.57 -9.71 6.39
C THR A 273 1.55 -8.20 6.34
N ASP A 274 0.37 -7.59 6.53
CA ASP A 274 0.24 -6.14 6.57
C ASP A 274 0.08 -5.64 8.00
N ILE A 275 0.76 -4.52 8.31
CA ILE A 275 0.59 -3.76 9.54
C ILE A 275 0.28 -2.30 9.23
N ILE A 276 -0.33 -1.61 10.19
CA ILE A 276 -0.66 -0.19 10.08
C ILE A 276 0.03 0.57 11.21
N LEU A 277 0.84 1.56 10.86
CA LEU A 277 1.43 2.51 11.81
C LEU A 277 0.49 3.67 12.07
N GLY A 278 0.49 4.17 13.31
CA GLY A 278 -0.32 5.30 13.73
C GLY A 278 -1.76 4.93 14.08
N LEU A 279 -2.02 3.67 14.42
CA LEU A 279 -3.31 3.24 14.95
C LEU A 279 -3.60 3.92 16.29
N PRO A 280 -4.87 4.22 16.61
CA PRO A 280 -5.23 4.86 17.87
C PRO A 280 -4.80 4.04 19.08
N GLY A 281 -4.12 4.70 20.03
CA GLY A 281 -3.62 4.05 21.25
C GLY A 281 -2.31 3.28 21.10
N GLU A 282 -1.67 3.33 19.92
CA GLU A 282 -0.37 2.72 19.69
C GLU A 282 0.76 3.76 19.62
N GLY A 283 1.86 3.45 20.28
CA GLY A 283 3.13 4.15 20.21
C GLY A 283 4.24 3.23 19.69
N GLU A 284 5.47 3.60 19.95
CA GLU A 284 6.66 2.86 19.51
C GLU A 284 6.72 1.45 20.12
N ALA A 285 6.31 1.29 21.39
CA ALA A 285 6.34 0.00 22.08
C ALA A 285 5.40 -1.04 21.44
N GLU A 286 4.17 -0.63 21.09
CA GLU A 286 3.18 -1.51 20.46
C GLU A 286 3.60 -1.91 19.05
N VAL A 287 4.15 -0.96 18.28
CA VAL A 287 4.69 -1.22 16.95
C VAL A 287 5.88 -2.18 17.03
N THR A 288 6.81 -1.94 17.95
CA THR A 288 7.98 -2.81 18.16
C THR A 288 7.55 -4.24 18.51
N ASN A 289 6.60 -4.39 19.47
CA ASN A 289 6.06 -5.70 19.83
C ASN A 289 5.41 -6.42 18.62
N THR A 290 4.67 -5.68 17.81
CA THR A 290 4.06 -6.22 16.58
C THR A 290 5.14 -6.70 15.60
N MET A 291 6.15 -5.88 15.34
CA MET A 291 7.24 -6.24 14.44
C MET A 291 8.02 -7.46 14.92
N GLU A 292 8.39 -7.51 16.21
CA GLU A 292 9.08 -8.66 16.80
C GLU A 292 8.24 -9.94 16.73
N GLY A 293 6.93 -9.83 16.94
CA GLY A 293 6.00 -10.93 16.80
C GLY A 293 5.96 -11.49 15.38
N LEU A 294 5.92 -10.61 14.37
CA LEU A 294 5.94 -11.01 12.96
C LEU A 294 7.29 -11.58 12.54
N MET A 295 8.39 -10.98 12.97
CA MET A 295 9.73 -11.48 12.64
C MET A 295 9.97 -12.92 13.15
N ARG A 296 9.36 -13.30 14.28
CA ARG A 296 9.41 -14.70 14.79
C ARG A 296 8.67 -15.69 13.89
N LEU A 297 7.68 -15.23 13.10
CA LEU A 297 6.95 -16.07 12.14
C LEU A 297 7.68 -16.20 10.79
N ASP A 298 8.68 -15.37 10.55
CA ASP A 298 9.49 -15.32 9.32
C ASP A 298 8.63 -15.30 8.04
N PRO A 299 7.75 -14.28 7.87
CA PRO A 299 7.01 -14.12 6.62
C PRO A 299 7.94 -13.65 5.49
N GLU A 300 7.66 -14.03 4.25
CA GLU A 300 8.47 -13.62 3.09
C GLU A 300 8.36 -12.13 2.79
N SER A 301 7.26 -11.48 3.23
CA SER A 301 7.17 -10.03 3.17
C SER A 301 6.27 -9.45 4.26
N ILE A 302 6.61 -8.24 4.69
CA ILE A 302 5.82 -7.42 5.60
C ILE A 302 5.52 -6.11 4.88
N THR A 303 4.24 -5.78 4.73
CA THR A 303 3.82 -4.49 4.18
C THR A 303 3.46 -3.55 5.33
N VAL A 304 4.10 -2.39 5.36
CA VAL A 304 3.88 -1.39 6.40
C VAL A 304 3.10 -0.23 5.81
N HIS A 305 1.89 -0.02 6.30
CA HIS A 305 1.02 1.09 5.94
C HIS A 305 1.04 2.18 7.02
N THR A 306 0.91 3.43 6.63
CA THR A 306 0.63 4.52 7.57
C THR A 306 -0.87 4.79 7.56
N LEU A 307 -1.49 4.90 8.75
CA LEU A 307 -2.90 5.22 8.86
C LEU A 307 -3.20 6.57 8.19
N ALA A 308 -4.14 6.55 7.27
CA ALA A 308 -4.66 7.76 6.65
C ALA A 308 -6.18 7.75 6.79
N VAL A 309 -6.71 8.60 7.66
CA VAL A 309 -8.16 8.78 7.82
C VAL A 309 -8.70 9.50 6.59
N LYS A 310 -9.56 8.85 5.84
CA LYS A 310 -10.20 9.40 4.64
C LYS A 310 -11.68 9.65 4.91
N ARG A 311 -12.30 10.54 4.12
CA ARG A 311 -13.74 10.87 4.26
C ARG A 311 -14.67 9.65 4.14
N ALA A 312 -14.21 8.56 3.54
CA ALA A 312 -14.98 7.32 3.35
C ALA A 312 -14.75 6.27 4.45
N SER A 313 -13.85 6.53 5.39
CA SER A 313 -13.56 5.64 6.52
C SER A 313 -14.33 6.04 7.77
#